data_148fa830e6842763295847d710f24480
#
_entry.id   148fa830e6842763295847d710f24480
#
_cell.length_a   1.000
_cell.length_b   1.000
_cell.length_c   1.000
_cell.angle_alpha   90.00
_cell.angle_beta   90.00
_cell.angle_gamma   90.00
#
_symmetry.space_group_name_H-M   'P 1'
#
loop_
_entity.id
_entity.type
_entity.pdbx_description
1 polymer ?
#
loop_
_entity_poly.entity_id
_entity_poly.type
_entity_poly.pdbx_seq_one_letter_code
_entity_poly.pdbx_strand_id
1 'polypeptide(L)'
;EQLKRYMDQDQIKQWRQLAERAIEKSKASGETVIVISKLERTLTVYRAGRPIKTYKVGLGFNGLNDKLHAGDDATPEGEYKIIKKIGASKYGKGLLIDYPNEEDIKKFNEAKRKGYITSSTRIGGLIEIHGGGKDGLTRGCIALDDKEMDELFKMIAVGTPVTIVGTTDPNNKIIEILKPV
;
A
#
# COMPACT_ATOMS: atom_id res chain seq x y z
N GLU A 1 17.38 5.87 -7.33
CA GLU A 1 17.65 4.73 -6.42
C GLU A 1 16.38 3.92 -6.16
N GLN A 2 15.29 4.53 -5.69
CA GLN A 2 14.05 3.81 -5.35
C GLN A 2 13.40 3.11 -6.55
N LEU A 3 13.47 3.69 -7.75
CA LEU A 3 12.92 3.07 -8.96
C LEU A 3 13.69 1.82 -9.39
N LYS A 4 14.96 1.69 -9.02
CA LYS A 4 15.77 0.49 -9.30
C LYS A 4 15.20 -0.76 -8.63
N ARG A 5 14.48 -0.61 -7.51
CA ARG A 5 13.80 -1.73 -6.85
C ARG A 5 12.79 -2.44 -7.77
N TYR A 6 12.18 -1.68 -8.69
CA TYR A 6 11.22 -2.21 -9.68
C TYR A 6 11.88 -2.96 -10.83
N MET A 7 13.21 -2.93 -10.90
CA MET A 7 14.01 -3.71 -11.86
C MET A 7 14.68 -4.92 -11.19
N ASP A 8 14.74 -4.95 -9.87
CA ASP A 8 15.34 -6.01 -9.08
C ASP A 8 14.41 -7.22 -9.00
N GLN A 9 14.77 -8.32 -9.69
CA GLN A 9 13.95 -9.52 -9.76
C GLN A 9 13.76 -10.19 -8.39
N ASP A 10 14.73 -10.08 -7.49
CA ASP A 10 14.58 -10.60 -6.12
C ASP A 10 13.56 -9.78 -5.32
N GLN A 11 13.57 -8.46 -5.46
CA GLN A 11 12.56 -7.58 -4.85
C GLN A 11 11.17 -7.88 -5.40
N ILE A 12 11.02 -8.01 -6.70
CA ILE A 12 9.74 -8.32 -7.34
C ILE A 12 9.22 -9.68 -6.88
N LYS A 13 10.12 -10.66 -6.75
CA LYS A 13 9.77 -11.98 -6.22
C LYS A 13 9.24 -11.90 -4.80
N GLN A 14 9.86 -11.10 -3.93
CA GLN A 14 9.39 -10.87 -2.56
C GLN A 14 8.00 -10.25 -2.55
N TRP A 15 7.75 -9.22 -3.37
CA TRP A 15 6.43 -8.62 -3.51
C TRP A 15 5.38 -9.61 -4.00
N ARG A 16 5.72 -10.43 -4.99
CA ARG A 16 4.82 -11.49 -5.49
C ARG A 16 4.48 -12.49 -4.38
N GLN A 17 5.46 -12.90 -3.59
CA GLN A 17 5.24 -13.82 -2.47
C GLN A 17 4.31 -13.22 -1.41
N LEU A 18 4.43 -11.93 -1.11
CA LEU A 18 3.53 -11.23 -0.19
C LEU A 18 2.09 -11.23 -0.72
N ALA A 19 1.91 -10.87 -1.99
CA ALA A 19 0.59 -10.84 -2.62
C ALA A 19 -0.04 -12.25 -2.68
N GLU A 20 0.73 -13.26 -3.10
CA GLU A 20 0.29 -14.65 -3.15
C GLU A 20 -0.09 -15.18 -1.78
N ARG A 21 0.66 -14.84 -0.74
CA ARG A 21 0.36 -15.22 0.65
C ARG A 21 -0.99 -14.66 1.11
N ALA A 22 -1.26 -13.39 0.80
CA ALA A 22 -2.54 -12.77 1.13
C ALA A 22 -3.71 -13.49 0.44
N ILE A 23 -3.56 -13.79 -0.86
CA ILE A 23 -4.58 -14.47 -1.66
C ILE A 23 -4.80 -15.91 -1.15
N GLU A 24 -3.74 -16.63 -0.84
CA GLU A 24 -3.82 -18.00 -0.29
C GLU A 24 -4.48 -18.02 1.08
N LYS A 25 -4.20 -17.06 1.96
CA LYS A 25 -4.90 -16.91 3.24
C LYS A 25 -6.39 -16.68 3.04
N SER A 26 -6.76 -15.83 2.08
CA SER A 26 -8.16 -15.59 1.71
C SER A 26 -8.84 -16.87 1.22
N LYS A 27 -8.16 -17.64 0.38
CA LYS A 27 -8.65 -18.91 -0.14
C LYS A 27 -8.87 -19.93 0.98
N ALA A 28 -7.93 -20.05 1.91
CA ALA A 28 -8.00 -21.01 3.01
C ALA A 28 -9.07 -20.66 4.04
N SER A 29 -9.25 -19.37 4.35
CA SER A 29 -10.19 -18.90 5.39
C SER A 29 -11.58 -18.54 4.85
N GLY A 30 -11.71 -18.29 3.54
CA GLY A 30 -12.93 -17.72 2.94
C GLY A 30 -13.08 -16.22 3.16
N GLU A 31 -12.14 -15.58 3.86
CA GLU A 31 -12.23 -14.18 4.25
C GLU A 31 -11.81 -13.22 3.14
N THR A 32 -12.22 -11.97 3.30
CA THR A 32 -11.86 -10.85 2.41
C THR A 32 -10.47 -10.33 2.75
N VAL A 33 -9.65 -10.08 1.71
CA VAL A 33 -8.36 -9.40 1.81
C VAL A 33 -8.23 -8.34 0.73
N ILE A 34 -7.38 -7.35 0.96
CA ILE A 34 -7.05 -6.31 0.00
C ILE A 34 -5.59 -6.48 -0.42
N VAL A 35 -5.32 -6.38 -1.73
CA VAL A 35 -3.97 -6.31 -2.28
C VAL A 35 -3.86 -5.03 -3.11
N ILE A 36 -2.88 -4.19 -2.77
CA ILE A 36 -2.59 -2.94 -3.48
C ILE A 36 -1.26 -3.11 -4.21
N SER A 37 -1.27 -2.88 -5.52
CA SER A 37 -0.08 -2.85 -6.37
C SER A 37 0.20 -1.40 -6.75
N LYS A 38 1.31 -0.85 -6.26
CA LYS A 38 1.61 0.59 -6.34
C LYS A 38 1.91 1.05 -7.76
N LEU A 39 2.72 0.30 -8.49
CA LEU A 39 3.10 0.68 -9.86
C LEU A 39 1.90 0.73 -10.80
N GLU A 40 1.03 -0.25 -10.71
CA GLU A 40 -0.19 -0.34 -11.53
C GLU A 40 -1.32 0.55 -10.98
N ARG A 41 -1.15 1.07 -9.76
CA ARG A 41 -2.14 1.88 -9.04
C ARG A 41 -3.49 1.17 -8.96
N THR A 42 -3.45 -0.07 -8.49
CA THR A 42 -4.65 -0.90 -8.33
C THR A 42 -4.82 -1.34 -6.88
N LEU A 43 -6.08 -1.38 -6.45
CA LEU A 43 -6.51 -1.98 -5.21
C LEU A 43 -7.51 -3.08 -5.58
N THR A 44 -7.17 -4.33 -5.30
CA THR A 44 -8.03 -5.48 -5.59
C THR A 44 -8.54 -6.09 -4.30
N VAL A 45 -9.85 -6.30 -4.24
CA VAL A 45 -10.51 -7.03 -3.15
C VAL A 45 -10.65 -8.49 -3.56
N TYR A 46 -10.12 -9.39 -2.73
CA TYR A 46 -10.27 -10.83 -2.89
C TYR A 46 -11.19 -11.38 -1.82
N ARG A 47 -12.02 -12.35 -2.18
CA ARG A 47 -12.83 -13.13 -1.23
C ARG A 47 -12.71 -14.60 -1.58
N ALA A 48 -12.37 -15.42 -0.59
CA ALA A 48 -12.11 -16.85 -0.81
C ALA A 48 -11.09 -17.09 -1.93
N GLY A 49 -10.07 -16.23 -2.02
CA GLY A 49 -9.01 -16.31 -3.02
C GLY A 49 -9.38 -15.81 -4.41
N ARG A 50 -10.60 -15.30 -4.60
CA ARG A 50 -11.08 -14.81 -5.91
C ARG A 50 -11.14 -13.30 -5.94
N PRO A 51 -10.64 -12.64 -7.02
CA PRO A 51 -10.79 -11.19 -7.16
C PRO A 51 -12.27 -10.88 -7.43
N ILE A 52 -12.85 -10.02 -6.57
CA ILE A 52 -14.25 -9.62 -6.70
C ILE A 52 -14.40 -8.20 -7.22
N LYS A 53 -13.42 -7.34 -6.99
CA LYS A 53 -13.41 -5.96 -7.48
C LYS A 53 -12.00 -5.41 -7.53
N THR A 54 -11.69 -4.63 -8.57
CA THR A 54 -10.43 -3.88 -8.70
C THR A 54 -10.74 -2.41 -8.91
N TYR A 55 -10.08 -1.55 -8.15
CA TYR A 55 -10.20 -0.10 -8.23
C TYR A 55 -8.88 0.52 -8.66
N LYS A 56 -8.94 1.62 -9.42
CA LYS A 56 -7.79 2.48 -9.64
C LYS A 56 -7.64 3.41 -8.44
N VAL A 57 -6.40 3.64 -8.02
CA VAL A 57 -6.10 4.44 -6.82
C VAL A 57 -5.05 5.51 -7.11
N GLY A 58 -5.12 6.58 -6.32
CA GLY A 58 -4.04 7.54 -6.16
C GLY A 58 -3.17 7.17 -4.97
N LEU A 59 -1.92 7.60 -5.00
CA LEU A 59 -0.92 7.29 -3.97
C LEU A 59 -0.29 8.58 -3.45
N GLY A 60 0.65 8.46 -2.52
CA GLY A 60 1.49 9.56 -2.07
C GLY A 60 2.25 10.19 -3.23
N PHE A 61 2.67 11.44 -3.06
CA PHE A 61 3.47 12.17 -4.06
C PHE A 61 4.71 11.37 -4.47
N ASN A 62 5.36 10.71 -3.51
CA ASN A 62 6.45 9.78 -3.71
C ASN A 62 5.99 8.33 -3.49
N GLY A 63 4.81 7.99 -3.99
CA GLY A 63 4.11 6.74 -3.68
C GLY A 63 4.86 5.47 -4.07
N LEU A 64 5.72 5.52 -5.09
CA LEU A 64 6.52 4.36 -5.51
C LEU A 64 7.69 4.06 -4.57
N ASN A 65 8.06 4.98 -3.68
CA ASN A 65 9.04 4.75 -2.64
C ASN A 65 8.40 3.99 -1.48
N ASP A 66 9.17 3.20 -0.76
CA ASP A 66 8.72 2.58 0.48
C ASP A 66 8.74 3.63 1.60
N LYS A 67 7.62 3.79 2.29
CA LYS A 67 7.51 4.77 3.37
C LYS A 67 8.43 4.43 4.52
N LEU A 68 9.24 5.40 4.93
CA LEU A 68 10.18 5.25 6.03
C LEU A 68 9.87 6.18 7.21
N HIS A 69 9.45 7.43 6.94
CA HIS A 69 9.25 8.43 7.98
C HIS A 69 8.15 9.43 7.63
N ALA A 70 7.75 10.23 8.61
CA ALA A 70 6.81 11.33 8.39
C ALA A 70 7.37 12.33 7.38
N GLY A 71 6.53 12.79 6.48
CA GLY A 71 6.88 13.83 5.50
C GLY A 71 7.62 13.34 4.25
N ASP A 72 7.84 12.04 4.09
CA ASP A 72 8.47 11.49 2.87
C ASP A 72 7.49 11.35 1.70
N ASP A 73 6.20 11.55 1.94
CA ASP A 73 5.12 11.45 0.97
C ASP A 73 5.05 10.09 0.25
N ALA A 74 5.68 9.08 0.80
CA ALA A 74 5.69 7.71 0.29
C ALA A 74 4.51 6.91 0.84
N THR A 75 4.06 5.94 0.05
CA THR A 75 3.06 4.96 0.48
C THR A 75 3.78 3.70 0.98
N PRO A 76 3.44 3.18 2.17
CA PRO A 76 4.15 2.04 2.74
C PRO A 76 3.93 0.76 1.94
N GLU A 77 4.90 -0.15 2.02
CA GLU A 77 4.84 -1.50 1.49
C GLU A 77 4.90 -2.48 2.65
N GLY A 78 4.11 -3.53 2.59
CA GLY A 78 4.10 -4.56 3.63
C GLY A 78 2.72 -5.16 3.88
N GLU A 79 2.62 -5.88 4.99
CA GLU A 79 1.40 -6.55 5.44
C GLU A 79 0.77 -5.74 6.57
N TYR A 80 -0.44 -5.25 6.32
CA TYR A 80 -1.21 -4.41 7.24
C TYR A 80 -2.60 -5.01 7.45
N LYS A 81 -3.39 -4.35 8.29
CA LYS A 81 -4.82 -4.65 8.48
C LYS A 81 -5.58 -3.36 8.76
N ILE A 82 -6.85 -3.38 8.46
CA ILE A 82 -7.75 -2.28 8.80
C ILE A 82 -7.99 -2.30 10.31
N ILE A 83 -7.72 -1.19 10.98
CA ILE A 83 -7.91 -1.05 12.42
C ILE A 83 -9.07 -0.13 12.79
N LYS A 84 -9.54 0.69 11.85
CA LYS A 84 -10.66 1.61 12.07
C LYS A 84 -11.36 1.96 10.77
N LYS A 85 -12.69 2.01 10.82
CA LYS A 85 -13.54 2.55 9.76
C LYS A 85 -14.01 3.95 10.17
N ILE A 86 -13.73 4.93 9.32
CA ILE A 86 -14.07 6.34 9.55
C ILE A 86 -15.20 6.71 8.59
N GLY A 87 -16.41 6.91 9.15
CA GLY A 87 -17.62 7.15 8.36
C GLY A 87 -17.71 8.56 7.76
N ALA A 88 -17.06 9.53 8.41
CA ALA A 88 -16.97 10.90 7.91
C ALA A 88 -15.66 11.51 8.36
N SER A 89 -14.85 11.97 7.39
CA SER A 89 -13.59 12.66 7.64
C SER A 89 -13.49 13.86 6.70
N LYS A 90 -12.39 14.60 6.79
CA LYS A 90 -12.04 15.68 5.84
C LYS A 90 -12.08 15.20 4.38
N TYR A 91 -11.79 13.92 4.14
CA TYR A 91 -11.72 13.30 2.81
C TYR A 91 -12.88 12.33 2.55
N GLY A 92 -13.99 12.44 3.31
CA GLY A 92 -15.11 11.51 3.25
C GLY A 92 -14.87 10.25 4.08
N LYS A 93 -15.25 9.09 3.55
CA LYS A 93 -15.04 7.81 4.24
C LYS A 93 -13.58 7.37 4.16
N GLY A 94 -13.12 6.70 5.21
CA GLY A 94 -11.75 6.22 5.31
C GLY A 94 -11.64 4.87 6.01
N LEU A 95 -10.59 4.13 5.64
CA LEU A 95 -10.19 2.87 6.26
C LEU A 95 -8.75 3.06 6.74
N LEU A 96 -8.56 3.10 8.05
CA LEU A 96 -7.24 3.30 8.67
C LEU A 96 -6.52 1.97 8.74
N ILE A 97 -5.27 1.91 8.25
CA ILE A 97 -4.40 0.75 8.40
C ILE A 97 -3.47 0.90 9.60
N ASP A 98 -2.90 -0.19 10.08
CA ASP A 98 -1.99 -0.24 11.24
C ASP A 98 -0.53 0.10 10.89
N TYR A 99 -0.32 1.08 10.01
CA TYR A 99 0.99 1.66 9.78
C TYR A 99 1.33 2.66 10.92
N PRO A 100 2.53 2.65 11.52
CA PRO A 100 3.62 1.70 11.28
C PRO A 100 3.40 0.35 11.99
N ASN A 101 3.73 -0.75 11.31
CA ASN A 101 3.79 -2.06 11.94
C ASN A 101 5.20 -2.32 12.53
N GLU A 102 5.42 -3.50 13.08
CA GLU A 102 6.71 -3.85 13.71
C GLU A 102 7.90 -3.76 12.74
N GLU A 103 7.71 -4.21 11.50
CA GLU A 103 8.75 -4.12 10.46
C GLU A 103 9.07 -2.68 10.09
N ASP A 104 8.06 -1.82 9.99
CA ASP A 104 8.26 -0.39 9.72
C ASP A 104 9.06 0.28 10.83
N ILE A 105 8.73 -0.02 12.09
CA ILE A 105 9.43 0.50 13.27
C ILE A 105 10.89 0.04 13.28
N LYS A 106 11.13 -1.22 12.97
CA LYS A 106 12.46 -1.79 12.89
C LYS A 106 13.33 -1.10 11.82
N LYS A 107 12.78 -0.94 10.61
CA LYS A 107 13.45 -0.22 9.53
C LYS A 107 13.75 1.23 9.88
N PHE A 108 12.79 1.89 10.51
CA PHE A 108 12.94 3.27 10.96
C PHE A 108 14.06 3.43 12.00
N ASN A 109 14.08 2.58 13.02
CA ASN A 109 15.11 2.60 14.05
C ASN A 109 16.50 2.31 13.47
N GLU A 110 16.58 1.37 12.52
CA GLU A 110 17.81 1.04 11.81
C GLU A 110 18.32 2.22 10.99
N ALA A 111 17.43 2.93 10.29
CA ALA A 111 17.79 4.12 9.51
C ALA A 111 18.31 5.24 10.41
N LYS A 112 17.73 5.44 11.60
CA LYS A 112 18.25 6.38 12.60
C LYS A 112 19.64 5.99 13.08
N ARG A 113 19.83 4.72 13.43
CA ARG A 113 21.08 4.18 13.91
C ARG A 113 22.20 4.36 12.89
N LYS A 114 21.90 4.19 11.61
CA LYS A 114 22.85 4.35 10.50
C LYS A 114 23.03 5.81 10.06
N GLY A 115 22.28 6.74 10.62
CA GLY A 115 22.37 8.16 10.26
C GLY A 115 21.73 8.53 8.93
N TYR A 116 20.89 7.67 8.35
CA TYR A 116 20.17 7.98 7.11
C TYR A 116 19.04 9.00 7.32
N ILE A 117 18.53 9.07 8.54
CA ILE A 117 17.56 10.08 9.00
C ILE A 117 18.03 10.67 10.31
N THR A 118 17.58 11.89 10.61
CA THR A 118 17.98 12.61 11.83
C THR A 118 17.31 12.01 13.08
N SER A 119 17.89 12.26 14.24
CA SER A 119 17.32 11.82 15.53
C SER A 119 15.96 12.46 15.83
N SER A 120 15.68 13.63 15.26
CA SER A 120 14.40 14.35 15.42
C SER A 120 13.31 13.91 14.44
N THR A 121 13.66 13.10 13.43
CA THR A 121 12.69 12.58 12.45
C THR A 121 11.68 11.67 13.15
N ARG A 122 10.39 11.84 12.83
CA ARG A 122 9.29 11.00 13.35
C ARG A 122 8.93 9.95 12.32
N ILE A 123 8.47 8.78 12.80
CA ILE A 123 8.04 7.70 11.91
C ILE A 123 6.76 8.04 11.15
N GLY A 124 5.83 8.79 11.77
CA GLY A 124 4.55 9.11 11.18
C GLY A 124 3.48 8.06 11.46
N GLY A 125 2.37 8.19 10.78
CA GLY A 125 1.20 7.32 10.95
C GLY A 125 0.02 7.84 10.14
N LEU A 126 -1.20 7.43 10.50
CA LEU A 126 -2.45 7.86 9.89
C LEU A 126 -2.50 7.61 8.38
N ILE A 127 -2.05 6.44 7.96
CA ILE A 127 -2.20 6.00 6.57
C ILE A 127 -3.58 5.38 6.41
N GLU A 128 -4.36 5.95 5.49
CA GLU A 128 -5.74 5.55 5.23
C GLU A 128 -5.94 5.22 3.75
N ILE A 129 -6.94 4.38 3.51
CA ILE A 129 -7.60 4.26 2.21
C ILE A 129 -8.82 5.18 2.30
N HIS A 130 -8.90 6.23 1.49
CA HIS A 130 -9.95 7.25 1.61
C HIS A 130 -10.47 7.74 0.26
N GLY A 131 -11.59 8.45 0.28
CA GLY A 131 -12.14 9.14 -0.87
C GLY A 131 -11.39 10.43 -1.22
N GLY A 132 -12.02 11.27 -2.02
CA GLY A 132 -11.48 12.56 -2.43
C GLY A 132 -10.90 12.58 -3.84
N GLY A 133 -10.85 11.43 -4.51
CA GLY A 133 -10.43 11.30 -5.91
C GLY A 133 -9.08 10.60 -6.10
N LYS A 134 -9.06 9.67 -7.06
CA LYS A 134 -7.88 8.87 -7.39
C LYS A 134 -6.77 9.67 -8.10
N ASP A 135 -7.11 10.82 -8.68
CA ASP A 135 -6.16 11.64 -9.44
C ASP A 135 -5.41 12.65 -8.55
N GLY A 136 -5.82 12.77 -7.27
CA GLY A 136 -5.13 13.61 -6.31
C GLY A 136 -3.86 12.96 -5.78
N LEU A 137 -2.86 13.78 -5.49
CA LEU A 137 -1.65 13.33 -4.81
C LEU A 137 -1.85 13.46 -3.31
N THR A 138 -1.46 12.43 -2.57
CA THR A 138 -1.56 12.38 -1.12
C THR A 138 -0.19 12.49 -0.45
N ARG A 139 -0.16 12.49 0.86
CA ARG A 139 1.08 12.42 1.64
C ARG A 139 1.44 10.99 2.08
N GLY A 140 0.91 10.01 1.34
CA GLY A 140 1.17 8.58 1.56
C GLY A 140 -0.08 7.72 1.60
N CYS A 141 -1.26 8.32 1.78
CA CYS A 141 -2.55 7.62 1.75
C CYS A 141 -2.88 7.08 0.37
N ILE A 142 -3.82 6.15 0.34
CA ILE A 142 -4.37 5.55 -0.89
C ILE A 142 -5.74 6.19 -1.13
N ALA A 143 -5.91 6.87 -2.26
CA ALA A 143 -7.13 7.61 -2.58
C ALA A 143 -7.94 6.95 -3.69
N LEU A 144 -9.26 6.91 -3.51
CA LEU A 144 -10.23 6.44 -4.50
C LEU A 144 -11.20 7.57 -4.83
N ASP A 145 -11.91 7.43 -5.95
CA ASP A 145 -13.07 8.26 -6.23
C ASP A 145 -14.16 7.96 -5.20
N ASP A 146 -14.94 8.98 -4.82
CA ASP A 146 -15.89 8.89 -3.71
C ASP A 146 -16.89 7.75 -3.86
N LYS A 147 -17.44 7.56 -5.06
CA LYS A 147 -18.38 6.48 -5.35
C LYS A 147 -17.77 5.10 -5.11
N GLU A 148 -16.54 4.90 -5.55
CA GLU A 148 -15.79 3.65 -5.38
C GLU A 148 -15.41 3.45 -3.91
N MET A 149 -15.06 4.52 -3.21
CA MET A 149 -14.78 4.46 -1.78
C MET A 149 -16.02 4.08 -0.96
N ASP A 150 -17.20 4.59 -1.32
CA ASP A 150 -18.47 4.20 -0.69
C ASP A 150 -18.73 2.69 -0.85
N GLU A 151 -18.48 2.16 -2.04
CA GLU A 151 -18.62 0.73 -2.34
C GLU A 151 -17.64 -0.11 -1.53
N LEU A 152 -16.36 0.26 -1.54
CA LEU A 152 -15.30 -0.43 -0.80
C LEU A 152 -15.57 -0.42 0.71
N PHE A 153 -15.98 0.72 1.24
CA PHE A 153 -16.25 0.90 2.67
C PHE A 153 -17.29 -0.10 3.18
N LYS A 154 -18.32 -0.39 2.37
CA LYS A 154 -19.36 -1.36 2.72
C LYS A 154 -18.86 -2.81 2.74
N MET A 155 -17.88 -3.13 1.89
CA MET A 155 -17.36 -4.49 1.77
C MET A 155 -16.33 -4.85 2.84
N ILE A 156 -15.71 -3.86 3.47
CA ILE A 156 -14.52 -4.06 4.30
C ILE A 156 -14.86 -3.91 5.77
N ALA A 157 -14.41 -4.87 6.57
CA ALA A 157 -14.54 -4.86 8.03
C ALA A 157 -13.20 -4.52 8.70
N VAL A 158 -13.26 -4.05 9.95
CA VAL A 158 -12.08 -3.96 10.81
C VAL A 158 -11.45 -5.35 10.94
N GLY A 159 -10.15 -5.42 10.84
CA GLY A 159 -9.38 -6.66 10.83
C GLY A 159 -9.06 -7.20 9.43
N THR A 160 -9.67 -6.65 8.38
CA THR A 160 -9.36 -7.07 6.99
C THR A 160 -7.88 -6.85 6.68
N PRO A 161 -7.16 -7.90 6.24
CA PRO A 161 -5.77 -7.76 5.82
C PRO A 161 -5.63 -6.87 4.58
N VAL A 162 -4.59 -6.04 4.59
CA VAL A 162 -4.21 -5.16 3.49
C VAL A 162 -2.73 -5.39 3.19
N THR A 163 -2.43 -5.95 2.04
CA THR A 163 -1.06 -6.15 1.57
C THR A 163 -0.74 -5.11 0.50
N ILE A 164 0.34 -4.36 0.69
CA ILE A 164 0.78 -3.32 -0.24
C ILE A 164 2.14 -3.70 -0.79
N VAL A 165 2.23 -3.82 -2.11
CA VAL A 165 3.47 -4.19 -2.81
C VAL A 165 3.79 -3.17 -3.90
N GLY A 166 5.06 -3.11 -4.31
CA GLY A 166 5.48 -2.24 -5.40
C GLY A 166 4.89 -2.66 -6.74
N THR A 167 5.09 -3.92 -7.08
CA THR A 167 4.52 -4.56 -8.27
C THR A 167 4.63 -6.08 -8.14
N THR A 168 3.82 -6.79 -8.88
CA THR A 168 3.92 -8.26 -9.01
C THR A 168 4.37 -8.67 -10.42
N ASP A 169 4.60 -7.70 -11.31
CA ASP A 169 4.96 -7.94 -12.71
C ASP A 169 6.49 -7.91 -12.90
N PRO A 170 7.12 -9.06 -13.23
CA PRO A 170 8.56 -9.13 -13.48
C PRO A 170 8.98 -8.40 -14.77
N ASN A 171 8.04 -8.06 -15.64
CA ASN A 171 8.25 -7.34 -16.89
C ASN A 171 7.53 -5.98 -16.90
N ASN A 172 7.56 -5.29 -15.77
CA ASN A 172 6.81 -4.05 -15.56
C ASN A 172 7.31 -2.86 -16.40
N LYS A 173 6.51 -1.79 -16.41
CA LYS A 173 6.78 -0.55 -17.14
C LYS A 173 8.13 0.07 -16.86
N ILE A 174 8.62 0.00 -15.63
CA ILE A 174 9.91 0.61 -15.25
C ILE A 174 11.05 -0.09 -15.99
N ILE A 175 10.98 -1.42 -16.09
CA ILE A 175 11.97 -2.20 -16.86
C ILE A 175 11.94 -1.80 -18.32
N GLU A 176 10.76 -1.61 -18.92
CA GLU A 176 10.64 -1.19 -20.30
C GLU A 176 11.24 0.19 -20.55
N ILE A 177 10.93 1.15 -19.65
CA ILE A 177 11.42 2.54 -19.79
C ILE A 177 12.92 2.66 -19.55
N LEU A 178 13.46 1.91 -18.60
CA LEU A 178 14.86 2.01 -18.18
C LEU A 178 15.81 0.99 -18.83
N LYS A 179 15.30 0.13 -19.73
CA LYS A 179 16.17 -0.74 -20.52
C LYS A 179 17.10 0.11 -21.37
N PRO A 180 18.42 -0.16 -21.35
CA PRO A 180 19.32 0.47 -22.32
C PRO A 180 18.92 0.06 -23.74
N VAL A 181 18.90 1.01 -24.65
CA VAL A 181 18.69 0.79 -26.08
C VAL A 181 19.87 0.02 -26.64
#